data_3cc59c59026a52a0e734bc032c596e8f
#
_entry.id   3cc59c59026a52a0e734bc032c596e8f
#
_cell.length_a   1.000
_cell.length_b   1.000
_cell.length_c   1.000
_cell.angle_alpha   90.00
_cell.angle_beta   90.00
_cell.angle_gamma   90.00
#
_symmetry.space_group_name_H-M   'P 1'
#
loop_
_entity.id
_entity.type
_entity.pdbx_description
1 polymer ?
#
loop_
_entity_poly.entity_id
_entity_poly.type
_entity_poly.pdbx_seq_one_letter_code
_entity_poly.pdbx_strand_id
1 'polypeptide(L)'
;MKIHILLATLLFAAPALVSAQNDAKDDPAGNLQKFQQFYRYLNGAYVDTVHNNELVESAIREVLLQLDPHSTYVSPEEMVEVKESFDGSFSGIGIEFNVLRDTIIVVNVISGGPAEQVGLLPNDRIVAVDGKSSVGVKQIDVPKLLRGPKGSRVETRIVRHGGGEPLDFTIVRDNIPINTVDAAYKVDPKTGYIRINRFANNTYKEFTDAVQKLGPMDALILDLRSNGGGLMGGAVQLSNFFLPEGSVIVSTEGMRV
;
A
#
# COMPACT_ATOMS: atom_id res chain seq x y z
N MET A 1 -93.79 30.29 29.71
CA MET A 1 -93.25 30.13 28.34
C MET A 1 -91.73 30.15 28.49
N LYS A 2 -91.13 28.97 28.54
CA LYS A 2 -89.66 28.81 28.75
C LYS A 2 -89.12 28.17 27.47
N ILE A 3 -88.28 28.94 26.75
CA ILE A 3 -87.60 28.50 25.53
C ILE A 3 -86.30 27.87 26.00
N HIS A 4 -86.13 26.56 25.70
CA HIS A 4 -84.88 25.87 25.92
C HIS A 4 -84.08 25.96 24.62
N ILE A 5 -82.94 26.66 24.68
CA ILE A 5 -81.97 26.70 23.61
C ILE A 5 -81.04 25.50 23.77
N LEU A 6 -81.13 24.58 22.83
CA LEU A 6 -80.25 23.39 22.75
C LEU A 6 -78.97 23.83 22.06
N LEU A 7 -77.86 23.90 22.76
CA LEU A 7 -76.56 24.22 22.22
C LEU A 7 -75.91 22.91 21.71
N ALA A 8 -75.93 22.70 20.40
CA ALA A 8 -75.25 21.60 19.79
C ALA A 8 -73.73 21.93 19.64
N THR A 9 -72.91 21.35 20.47
CA THR A 9 -71.44 21.40 20.33
C THR A 9 -71.00 20.48 19.19
N LEU A 10 -70.67 21.04 18.06
CA LEU A 10 -69.99 20.34 16.98
C LEU A 10 -68.54 20.11 17.37
N LEU A 11 -68.18 18.86 17.74
CA LEU A 11 -66.80 18.45 17.88
C LEU A 11 -66.20 18.32 16.46
N PHE A 12 -65.38 19.30 16.06
CA PHE A 12 -64.50 19.15 14.91
C PHE A 12 -63.35 18.25 15.28
N ALA A 13 -63.43 17.00 14.91
CA ALA A 13 -62.30 16.11 14.88
C ALA A 13 -61.38 16.55 13.73
N ALA A 14 -60.34 17.33 14.07
CA ALA A 14 -59.24 17.59 13.14
C ALA A 14 -58.54 16.26 12.86
N PRO A 15 -58.40 15.83 11.60
CA PRO A 15 -57.57 14.70 11.29
C PRO A 15 -56.13 15.11 11.70
N ALA A 16 -55.56 14.42 12.67
CA ALA A 16 -54.12 14.47 12.93
C ALA A 16 -53.44 14.01 11.64
N LEU A 17 -52.93 14.95 10.87
CA LEU A 17 -51.92 14.69 9.85
C LEU A 17 -50.71 14.10 10.58
N VAL A 18 -50.72 12.79 10.72
CA VAL A 18 -49.49 12.05 10.97
C VAL A 18 -48.65 12.36 9.73
N SER A 19 -47.75 13.34 9.89
CA SER A 19 -46.63 13.48 8.98
C SER A 19 -45.87 12.18 9.08
N ALA A 20 -46.14 11.27 8.15
CA ALA A 20 -45.19 10.22 7.86
C ALA A 20 -43.86 10.95 7.62
N GLN A 21 -42.95 10.83 8.56
CA GLN A 21 -41.54 11.10 8.29
C GLN A 21 -41.25 10.19 7.08
N ASN A 22 -41.25 10.79 5.90
CA ASN A 22 -40.57 10.21 4.77
C ASN A 22 -39.14 10.06 5.24
N ASP A 23 -38.75 8.86 5.59
CA ASP A 23 -37.34 8.48 5.51
C ASP A 23 -36.91 8.95 4.13
N ALA A 24 -36.11 10.01 4.09
CA ALA A 24 -35.64 10.59 2.85
C ALA A 24 -34.97 9.43 2.13
N LYS A 25 -35.66 8.89 1.08
CA LYS A 25 -35.12 7.84 0.26
C LYS A 25 -33.74 8.31 -0.14
N ASP A 26 -32.75 7.50 0.17
CA ASP A 26 -31.39 7.76 -0.27
C ASP A 26 -31.43 8.00 -1.79
N ASP A 27 -31.09 9.25 -2.19
CA ASP A 27 -31.09 9.67 -3.59
C ASP A 27 -29.65 9.91 -4.05
N PRO A 28 -28.99 8.86 -4.53
CA PRO A 28 -27.59 8.95 -4.98
C PRO A 28 -27.39 9.98 -6.08
N ALA A 29 -28.39 10.16 -6.98
CA ALA A 29 -28.28 11.11 -8.09
C ALA A 29 -28.34 12.56 -7.59
N GLY A 30 -29.29 12.87 -6.71
CA GLY A 30 -29.42 14.19 -6.09
C GLY A 30 -28.23 14.52 -5.18
N ASN A 31 -27.71 13.53 -4.48
CA ASN A 31 -26.50 13.69 -3.66
C ASN A 31 -25.27 13.97 -4.52
N LEU A 32 -25.13 13.30 -5.66
CA LEU A 32 -24.06 13.58 -6.61
C LEU A 32 -24.16 15.02 -7.17
N GLN A 33 -25.36 15.47 -7.55
CA GLN A 33 -25.56 16.85 -8.01
C GLN A 33 -25.20 17.88 -6.94
N LYS A 34 -25.60 17.63 -5.69
CA LYS A 34 -25.27 18.47 -4.55
C LYS A 34 -23.74 18.60 -4.36
N PHE A 35 -23.03 17.47 -4.42
CA PHE A 35 -21.59 17.44 -4.31
C PHE A 35 -20.89 18.19 -5.47
N GLN A 36 -21.37 17.98 -6.71
CA GLN A 36 -20.87 18.71 -7.89
C GLN A 36 -21.08 20.22 -7.78
N GLN A 37 -22.25 20.63 -7.30
CA GLN A 37 -22.57 22.06 -7.10
C GLN A 37 -21.67 22.68 -6.02
N PHE A 38 -21.48 22.00 -4.89
CA PHE A 38 -20.54 22.40 -3.85
C PHE A 38 -19.13 22.59 -4.41
N TYR A 39 -18.63 21.61 -5.15
CA TYR A 39 -17.28 21.65 -5.73
C TYR A 39 -17.11 22.80 -6.73
N ARG A 40 -18.13 23.10 -7.53
CA ARG A 40 -18.13 24.28 -8.42
C ARG A 40 -18.06 25.59 -7.66
N TYR A 41 -18.87 25.76 -6.61
CA TYR A 41 -18.84 26.96 -5.78
C TYR A 41 -17.50 27.14 -5.08
N LEU A 42 -16.93 26.05 -4.57
CA LEU A 42 -15.63 26.07 -3.94
C LEU A 42 -14.55 26.61 -4.91
N ASN A 43 -14.53 26.10 -6.15
CA ASN A 43 -13.52 26.51 -7.13
C ASN A 43 -13.79 27.90 -7.76
N GLY A 44 -15.04 28.37 -7.75
CA GLY A 44 -15.43 29.64 -8.38
C GLY A 44 -15.57 30.82 -7.44
N ALA A 45 -15.78 30.58 -6.15
CA ALA A 45 -16.16 31.62 -5.20
C ALA A 45 -15.36 31.63 -3.88
N TYR A 46 -14.47 30.65 -3.67
CA TYR A 46 -13.62 30.64 -2.47
C TYR A 46 -12.55 31.74 -2.56
N VAL A 47 -12.21 32.37 -1.42
CA VAL A 47 -11.32 33.52 -1.38
C VAL A 47 -9.86 33.17 -1.68
N ASP A 48 -9.41 31.98 -1.28
CA ASP A 48 -8.03 31.53 -1.46
C ASP A 48 -7.91 30.49 -2.58
N THR A 49 -6.69 30.24 -3.03
CA THR A 49 -6.41 29.19 -4.01
C THR A 49 -6.73 27.80 -3.43
N VAL A 50 -7.56 27.03 -4.14
CA VAL A 50 -7.92 25.67 -3.74
C VAL A 50 -6.98 24.66 -4.39
N HIS A 51 -6.31 23.85 -3.56
CA HIS A 51 -5.50 22.71 -3.99
C HIS A 51 -6.42 21.49 -4.24
N ASN A 52 -7.02 21.45 -5.43
CA ASN A 52 -8.10 20.53 -5.76
C ASN A 52 -7.75 19.05 -5.58
N ASN A 53 -6.55 18.63 -5.94
CA ASN A 53 -6.15 17.22 -5.82
C ASN A 53 -6.14 16.79 -4.36
N GLU A 54 -5.45 17.53 -3.50
CA GLU A 54 -5.37 17.25 -2.06
C GLU A 54 -6.75 17.28 -1.40
N LEU A 55 -7.60 18.22 -1.81
CA LEU A 55 -8.96 18.35 -1.27
C LEU A 55 -9.82 17.12 -1.64
N VAL A 56 -9.79 16.70 -2.91
CA VAL A 56 -10.59 15.57 -3.39
C VAL A 56 -10.10 14.26 -2.74
N GLU A 57 -8.80 14.04 -2.66
CA GLU A 57 -8.24 12.86 -2.00
C GLU A 57 -8.58 12.83 -0.52
N SER A 58 -8.51 13.97 0.18
CA SER A 58 -8.91 14.07 1.58
C SER A 58 -10.40 13.75 1.76
N ALA A 59 -11.27 14.25 0.86
CA ALA A 59 -12.69 13.96 0.89
C ALA A 59 -12.97 12.47 0.67
N ILE A 60 -12.28 11.81 -0.27
CA ILE A 60 -12.40 10.37 -0.51
C ILE A 60 -12.00 9.57 0.72
N ARG A 61 -10.85 9.91 1.34
CA ARG A 61 -10.38 9.26 2.57
C ARG A 61 -11.39 9.38 3.71
N GLU A 62 -11.96 10.59 3.90
CA GLU A 62 -12.94 10.83 4.95
C GLU A 62 -14.23 10.04 4.75
N VAL A 63 -14.71 9.92 3.50
CA VAL A 63 -15.89 9.10 3.19
C VAL A 63 -15.62 7.62 3.48
N LEU A 64 -14.45 7.10 3.09
CA LEU A 64 -14.09 5.69 3.31
C LEU A 64 -13.96 5.35 4.80
N LEU A 65 -13.44 6.27 5.62
CA LEU A 65 -13.35 6.09 7.07
C LEU A 65 -14.70 5.86 7.75
N GLN A 66 -15.81 6.30 7.12
CA GLN A 66 -17.16 6.09 7.64
C GLN A 66 -17.77 4.75 7.24
N LEU A 67 -17.15 4.00 6.32
CA LEU A 67 -17.65 2.70 5.88
C LEU A 67 -17.13 1.59 6.79
N ASP A 68 -15.83 1.31 6.72
CA ASP A 68 -15.19 0.26 7.53
C ASP A 68 -13.67 0.50 7.62
N PRO A 69 -12.97 -0.13 8.59
CA PRO A 69 -11.53 0.07 8.78
C PRO A 69 -10.65 -0.50 7.65
N HIS A 70 -11.19 -1.32 6.75
CA HIS A 70 -10.44 -1.97 5.67
C HIS A 70 -10.58 -1.22 4.36
N SER A 71 -11.58 -0.34 4.24
CA SER A 71 -11.76 0.51 3.06
C SER A 71 -10.79 1.67 3.09
N THR A 72 -9.77 1.63 2.24
CA THR A 72 -8.73 2.65 2.17
C THR A 72 -8.57 3.19 0.75
N TYR A 73 -8.23 4.48 0.65
CA TYR A 73 -7.84 5.10 -0.60
C TYR A 73 -6.33 5.08 -0.74
N VAL A 74 -5.87 4.61 -1.88
CA VAL A 74 -4.45 4.65 -2.27
C VAL A 74 -4.31 5.70 -3.35
N SER A 75 -3.51 6.74 -3.10
CA SER A 75 -3.25 7.80 -4.09
C SER A 75 -2.46 7.28 -5.28
N PRO A 76 -2.45 7.99 -6.43
CA PRO A 76 -1.62 7.62 -7.58
C PRO A 76 -0.13 7.49 -7.24
N GLU A 77 0.37 8.33 -6.33
CA GLU A 77 1.75 8.32 -5.86
C GLU A 77 2.03 7.07 -5.00
N GLU A 78 1.14 6.77 -4.05
CA GLU A 78 1.23 5.57 -3.20
C GLU A 78 1.06 4.27 -4.02
N MET A 79 0.26 4.32 -5.12
CA MET A 79 0.03 3.17 -5.99
C MET A 79 1.31 2.65 -6.65
N VAL A 80 2.31 3.51 -6.86
CA VAL A 80 3.61 3.09 -7.38
C VAL A 80 4.29 2.11 -6.43
N GLU A 81 4.32 2.42 -5.12
CA GLU A 81 4.92 1.55 -4.10
C GLU A 81 4.14 0.24 -3.93
N VAL A 82 2.79 0.33 -3.96
CA VAL A 82 1.93 -0.85 -3.90
C VAL A 82 2.20 -1.77 -5.10
N LYS A 83 2.28 -1.20 -6.30
CA LYS A 83 2.57 -1.96 -7.51
C LYS A 83 3.95 -2.60 -7.47
N GLU A 84 4.99 -1.88 -7.07
CA GLU A 84 6.34 -2.43 -6.89
C GLU A 84 6.34 -3.60 -5.89
N SER A 85 5.60 -3.46 -4.79
CA SER A 85 5.45 -4.53 -3.79
C SER A 85 4.78 -5.79 -4.39
N PHE A 86 3.80 -5.61 -5.27
CA PHE A 86 3.11 -6.71 -5.95
C PHE A 86 3.94 -7.33 -7.08
N ASP A 87 4.71 -6.52 -7.79
CA ASP A 87 5.61 -7.00 -8.84
C ASP A 87 6.81 -7.76 -8.28
N GLY A 88 7.03 -7.71 -6.95
CA GLY A 88 8.14 -8.39 -6.29
C GLY A 88 9.49 -7.77 -6.63
N SER A 89 9.50 -6.51 -7.06
CA SER A 89 10.72 -5.74 -7.32
C SER A 89 10.43 -4.24 -7.28
N PHE A 90 11.44 -3.46 -6.93
CA PHE A 90 11.39 -2.00 -7.05
C PHE A 90 12.59 -1.48 -7.85
N SER A 91 12.47 -0.31 -8.44
CA SER A 91 13.58 0.32 -9.15
C SER A 91 14.36 1.26 -8.25
N GLY A 92 15.68 1.01 -8.12
CA GLY A 92 16.55 1.77 -7.23
C GLY A 92 18.01 1.38 -7.34
N ILE A 93 18.79 1.72 -6.33
CA ILE A 93 20.24 1.46 -6.30
C ILE A 93 20.64 0.13 -5.64
N GLY A 94 19.74 -0.56 -4.94
CA GLY A 94 20.01 -1.88 -4.33
C GLY A 94 20.80 -1.81 -3.04
N ILE A 95 20.36 -1.03 -2.06
CA ILE A 95 20.90 -1.00 -0.71
C ILE A 95 19.82 -1.15 0.35
N GLU A 96 20.17 -1.71 1.49
CA GLU A 96 19.49 -1.53 2.75
C GLU A 96 20.17 -0.39 3.52
N PHE A 97 19.40 0.51 4.07
CA PHE A 97 19.94 1.70 4.72
C PHE A 97 19.25 1.98 6.07
N ASN A 98 19.91 2.79 6.86
CA ASN A 98 19.34 3.41 8.05
C ASN A 98 19.78 4.88 8.10
N VAL A 99 19.10 5.72 8.88
CA VAL A 99 19.53 7.08 9.16
C VAL A 99 20.10 7.12 10.57
N LEU A 100 21.40 7.37 10.69
CA LEU A 100 22.09 7.44 11.96
C LEU A 100 22.84 8.76 12.08
N ARG A 101 22.54 9.54 13.14
CA ARG A 101 23.12 10.88 13.35
C ARG A 101 23.00 11.75 12.10
N ASP A 102 21.76 11.89 11.63
CA ASP A 102 21.38 12.71 10.47
C ASP A 102 22.01 12.31 9.13
N THR A 103 22.62 11.13 9.04
CA THR A 103 23.31 10.67 7.83
C THR A 103 22.77 9.32 7.40
N ILE A 104 22.55 9.14 6.10
CA ILE A 104 22.17 7.85 5.51
C ILE A 104 23.38 6.92 5.58
N ILE A 105 23.24 5.79 6.27
CA ILE A 105 24.25 4.75 6.34
C ILE A 105 23.80 3.51 5.56
N VAL A 106 24.66 2.98 4.73
CA VAL A 106 24.46 1.70 4.04
C VAL A 106 24.62 0.57 5.06
N VAL A 107 23.54 -0.15 5.33
CA VAL A 107 23.55 -1.31 6.23
C VAL A 107 24.01 -2.56 5.48
N ASN A 108 23.46 -2.73 4.28
CA ASN A 108 23.78 -3.86 3.41
C ASN A 108 23.69 -3.43 1.94
N VAL A 109 24.43 -4.10 1.07
CA VAL A 109 24.36 -3.94 -0.39
C VAL A 109 23.78 -5.21 -0.97
N ILE A 110 22.72 -5.07 -1.78
CA ILE A 110 22.02 -6.21 -2.37
C ILE A 110 22.90 -6.82 -3.47
N SER A 111 23.19 -8.11 -3.33
CA SER A 111 24.08 -8.80 -4.26
C SER A 111 23.51 -8.82 -5.68
N GLY A 112 24.39 -8.56 -6.65
CA GLY A 112 24.01 -8.37 -8.06
C GLY A 112 23.37 -7.02 -8.36
N GLY A 113 23.12 -6.18 -7.34
CA GLY A 113 22.49 -4.88 -7.49
C GLY A 113 23.43 -3.77 -8.01
N PRO A 114 22.85 -2.63 -8.45
CA PRO A 114 23.63 -1.52 -9.00
C PRO A 114 24.68 -0.93 -8.05
N ALA A 115 24.37 -0.86 -6.76
CA ALA A 115 25.29 -0.33 -5.75
C ALA A 115 26.52 -1.23 -5.56
N GLU A 116 26.34 -2.55 -5.62
CA GLU A 116 27.46 -3.50 -5.57
C GLU A 116 28.38 -3.34 -6.79
N GLN A 117 27.78 -3.18 -7.98
CA GLN A 117 28.53 -3.05 -9.24
C GLN A 117 29.47 -1.85 -9.26
N VAL A 118 29.10 -0.76 -8.59
CA VAL A 118 29.93 0.44 -8.50
C VAL A 118 30.86 0.41 -7.27
N GLY A 119 30.73 -0.59 -6.37
CA GLY A 119 31.62 -0.77 -5.23
C GLY A 119 31.21 -0.01 -3.96
N LEU A 120 29.90 0.25 -3.77
CA LEU A 120 29.38 0.63 -2.47
C LEU A 120 29.57 -0.51 -1.46
N LEU A 121 29.84 -0.15 -0.23
CA LEU A 121 30.11 -1.11 0.84
C LEU A 121 29.19 -0.85 2.04
N PRO A 122 28.90 -1.88 2.86
CA PRO A 122 28.30 -1.68 4.17
C PRO A 122 29.13 -0.67 5.01
N ASN A 123 28.43 0.18 5.77
CA ASN A 123 28.93 1.30 6.55
C ASN A 123 29.37 2.53 5.74
N ASP A 124 29.24 2.55 4.42
CA ASP A 124 29.34 3.79 3.65
C ASP A 124 28.26 4.79 4.08
N ARG A 125 28.61 6.06 4.18
CA ARG A 125 27.69 7.15 4.54
C ARG A 125 27.41 8.00 3.31
N ILE A 126 26.16 8.05 2.88
CA ILE A 126 25.74 8.90 1.77
C ILE A 126 25.50 10.31 2.32
N VAL A 127 26.32 11.26 1.91
CA VAL A 127 26.27 12.65 2.39
C VAL A 127 25.69 13.62 1.37
N ALA A 128 25.63 13.24 0.08
CA ALA A 128 24.93 14.00 -0.94
C ALA A 128 24.34 13.07 -2.01
N VAL A 129 23.24 13.49 -2.61
CA VAL A 129 22.57 12.83 -3.75
C VAL A 129 22.26 13.90 -4.79
N ASP A 130 22.63 13.65 -6.06
CA ASP A 130 22.45 14.57 -7.19
C ASP A 130 22.91 16.01 -6.86
N GLY A 131 24.09 16.12 -6.23
CA GLY A 131 24.70 17.39 -5.85
C GLY A 131 24.07 18.09 -4.65
N LYS A 132 23.00 17.56 -4.06
CA LYS A 132 22.32 18.12 -2.88
C LYS A 132 22.71 17.35 -1.63
N SER A 133 22.92 18.08 -0.52
CA SER A 133 23.19 17.43 0.77
C SER A 133 22.05 16.51 1.17
N SER A 134 22.36 15.28 1.57
CA SER A 134 21.42 14.30 2.15
C SER A 134 21.54 14.22 3.69
N VAL A 135 22.32 15.10 4.30
CA VAL A 135 22.42 15.19 5.76
C VAL A 135 21.16 15.82 6.33
N GLY A 136 20.59 15.23 7.36
CA GLY A 136 19.33 15.68 7.98
C GLY A 136 18.04 15.16 7.30
N VAL A 137 18.15 14.35 6.25
CA VAL A 137 17.01 13.75 5.59
C VAL A 137 16.34 12.70 6.50
N LYS A 138 15.03 12.73 6.58
CA LYS A 138 14.26 11.74 7.34
C LYS A 138 14.30 10.38 6.63
N GLN A 139 14.29 9.30 7.41
CA GLN A 139 14.34 7.94 6.87
C GLN A 139 13.26 7.66 5.82
N ILE A 140 12.05 8.20 6.01
CA ILE A 140 10.93 8.01 5.07
C ILE A 140 11.14 8.72 3.72
N ASP A 141 12.00 9.74 3.66
CA ASP A 141 12.26 10.49 2.43
C ASP A 141 13.48 9.96 1.65
N VAL A 142 14.29 9.10 2.26
CA VAL A 142 15.48 8.52 1.60
C VAL A 142 15.12 7.74 0.33
N PRO A 143 14.05 6.91 0.29
CA PRO A 143 13.65 6.23 -0.94
C PRO A 143 13.36 7.20 -2.10
N LYS A 144 12.78 8.38 -1.85
CA LYS A 144 12.48 9.39 -2.88
C LYS A 144 13.75 9.94 -3.54
N LEU A 145 14.90 9.91 -2.84
CA LEU A 145 16.18 10.34 -3.38
C LEU A 145 16.88 9.24 -4.19
N LEU A 146 16.79 7.99 -3.72
CA LEU A 146 17.57 6.89 -4.25
C LEU A 146 16.83 6.04 -5.29
N ARG A 147 15.49 5.97 -5.22
CA ARG A 147 14.64 5.31 -6.22
C ARG A 147 14.48 6.19 -7.46
N GLY A 148 13.98 5.59 -8.53
CA GLY A 148 13.64 6.26 -9.77
C GLY A 148 13.53 5.27 -10.91
N PRO A 149 13.20 5.73 -12.15
CA PRO A 149 13.00 4.84 -13.28
C PRO A 149 14.22 3.97 -13.56
N LYS A 150 13.99 2.69 -13.90
CA LYS A 150 15.04 1.79 -14.37
C LYS A 150 15.85 2.42 -15.49
N GLY A 151 17.19 2.31 -15.40
CA GLY A 151 18.13 2.90 -16.34
C GLY A 151 18.46 4.38 -16.10
N SER A 152 17.73 5.07 -15.21
CA SER A 152 18.11 6.43 -14.79
C SER A 152 19.35 6.41 -13.89
N ARG A 153 20.08 7.52 -13.88
CA ARG A 153 21.30 7.67 -13.09
C ARG A 153 21.00 8.46 -11.82
N VAL A 154 21.74 8.15 -10.78
CA VAL A 154 21.81 8.95 -9.56
C VAL A 154 23.28 9.11 -9.18
N GLU A 155 23.69 10.31 -8.82
CA GLU A 155 25.01 10.61 -8.31
C GLU A 155 24.98 10.61 -6.79
N THR A 156 25.86 9.84 -6.17
CA THR A 156 25.95 9.77 -4.72
C THR A 156 27.37 10.11 -4.27
N ARG A 157 27.49 11.01 -3.30
CA ARG A 157 28.76 11.29 -2.60
C ARG A 157 28.73 10.60 -1.27
N ILE A 158 29.75 9.81 -1.02
CA ILE A 158 29.86 9.03 0.20
C ILE A 158 31.14 9.34 0.99
N VAL A 159 31.04 9.14 2.30
CA VAL A 159 32.20 9.12 3.20
C VAL A 159 32.34 7.70 3.73
N ARG A 160 33.48 7.09 3.45
CA ARG A 160 33.79 5.72 3.85
C ARG A 160 34.46 5.71 5.23
N HIS A 161 34.12 4.71 6.05
CA HIS A 161 34.73 4.56 7.36
C HIS A 161 36.26 4.33 7.24
N GLY A 162 37.04 5.00 8.08
CA GLY A 162 38.51 4.95 8.06
C GLY A 162 39.17 6.24 7.64
N GLY A 163 38.39 7.24 7.23
CA GLY A 163 38.90 8.57 6.80
C GLY A 163 39.42 8.53 5.36
N GLY A 164 39.33 9.64 4.68
CA GLY A 164 39.72 9.78 3.29
C GLY A 164 38.90 10.87 2.61
N GLU A 165 39.25 11.20 1.37
CA GLU A 165 38.44 12.08 0.54
C GLU A 165 37.09 11.42 0.24
N PRO A 166 36.00 12.19 0.18
CA PRO A 166 34.70 11.68 -0.24
C PRO A 166 34.77 11.04 -1.64
N LEU A 167 34.06 9.95 -1.81
CA LEU A 167 34.00 9.21 -3.08
C LEU A 167 32.68 9.53 -3.78
N ASP A 168 32.77 9.81 -5.07
CA ASP A 168 31.61 10.04 -5.92
C ASP A 168 31.31 8.78 -6.74
N PHE A 169 30.03 8.32 -6.70
CA PHE A 169 29.56 7.19 -7.47
C PHE A 169 28.37 7.60 -8.33
N THR A 170 28.44 7.26 -9.63
CA THR A 170 27.27 7.31 -10.51
C THR A 170 26.66 5.93 -10.60
N ILE A 171 25.45 5.79 -10.08
CA ILE A 171 24.75 4.50 -10.02
C ILE A 171 23.61 4.51 -11.04
N VAL A 172 23.55 3.50 -11.90
CA VAL A 172 22.44 3.29 -12.82
C VAL A 172 21.37 2.46 -12.10
N ARG A 173 20.19 3.04 -11.87
CA ARG A 173 19.09 2.33 -11.20
C ARG A 173 18.64 1.12 -12.00
N ASP A 174 18.35 0.04 -11.31
CA ASP A 174 17.80 -1.19 -11.91
C ASP A 174 16.74 -1.80 -11.01
N ASN A 175 16.07 -2.84 -11.50
CA ASN A 175 15.10 -3.60 -10.72
C ASN A 175 15.82 -4.38 -9.64
N ILE A 176 15.43 -4.13 -8.40
CA ILE A 176 15.92 -4.81 -7.21
C ILE A 176 14.88 -5.82 -6.79
N PRO A 177 15.18 -7.12 -6.83
CA PRO A 177 14.22 -8.15 -6.46
C PRO A 177 13.85 -8.06 -4.98
N ILE A 178 12.57 -8.21 -4.69
CA ILE A 178 12.06 -8.37 -3.34
C ILE A 178 11.72 -9.85 -3.17
N ASN A 179 12.54 -10.57 -2.43
CA ASN A 179 12.29 -11.97 -2.16
C ASN A 179 11.06 -12.12 -1.25
N THR A 180 10.17 -13.01 -1.62
CA THR A 180 8.98 -13.38 -0.85
C THR A 180 9.21 -14.63 -0.01
N VAL A 181 10.13 -15.49 -0.44
CA VAL A 181 10.66 -16.63 0.32
C VAL A 181 11.98 -16.21 0.96
N ASP A 182 11.98 -15.99 2.26
CA ASP A 182 13.15 -15.51 3.01
C ASP A 182 13.90 -16.64 3.74
N ALA A 183 13.32 -17.82 3.84
CA ALA A 183 14.00 -19.00 4.37
C ALA A 183 13.49 -20.29 3.72
N ALA A 184 14.42 -21.17 3.31
CA ALA A 184 14.11 -22.51 2.82
C ALA A 184 15.26 -23.46 3.19
N TYR A 185 14.99 -24.44 4.06
CA TYR A 185 15.97 -25.43 4.50
C TYR A 185 15.31 -26.71 5.00
N LYS A 186 16.09 -27.79 5.15
CA LYS A 186 15.63 -29.01 5.81
C LYS A 186 15.84 -28.93 7.32
N VAL A 187 14.76 -29.15 8.07
CA VAL A 187 14.80 -29.28 9.54
C VAL A 187 15.40 -30.62 9.93
N ASP A 188 15.04 -31.66 9.17
CA ASP A 188 15.57 -33.00 9.23
C ASP A 188 15.59 -33.64 7.80
N PRO A 189 16.16 -34.84 7.57
CA PRO A 189 16.24 -35.42 6.23
C PRO A 189 14.90 -35.55 5.49
N LYS A 190 13.77 -35.55 6.20
CA LYS A 190 12.42 -35.79 5.65
C LYS A 190 11.52 -34.57 5.71
N THR A 191 11.86 -33.55 6.48
CA THR A 191 11.02 -32.39 6.72
C THR A 191 11.66 -31.11 6.18
N GLY A 192 10.99 -30.49 5.22
CA GLY A 192 11.34 -29.16 4.70
C GLY A 192 10.70 -28.05 5.52
N TYR A 193 11.32 -26.89 5.50
CA TYR A 193 10.80 -25.63 6.05
C TYR A 193 10.93 -24.55 4.99
N ILE A 194 9.83 -23.82 4.73
CA ILE A 194 9.79 -22.65 3.85
C ILE A 194 9.02 -21.55 4.55
N ARG A 195 9.60 -20.36 4.59
CA ARG A 195 8.96 -19.15 5.12
C ARG A 195 8.65 -18.19 3.99
N ILE A 196 7.38 -17.74 3.94
CA ILE A 196 6.89 -16.73 2.99
C ILE A 196 6.45 -15.50 3.76
N ASN A 197 7.07 -14.35 3.50
CA ASN A 197 6.84 -13.11 4.20
C ASN A 197 5.71 -12.25 3.58
N ARG A 198 5.36 -12.47 2.31
CA ARG A 198 4.27 -11.79 1.57
C ARG A 198 3.87 -12.58 0.33
N PHE A 199 2.76 -12.17 -0.30
CA PHE A 199 2.35 -12.68 -1.60
C PHE A 199 2.52 -11.62 -2.69
N ALA A 200 3.40 -11.89 -3.66
CA ALA A 200 3.68 -11.07 -4.84
C ALA A 200 3.66 -11.96 -6.11
N ASN A 201 3.88 -11.37 -7.29
CA ASN A 201 3.88 -12.09 -8.56
C ASN A 201 4.94 -13.19 -8.63
N ASN A 202 6.07 -13.03 -7.94
CA ASN A 202 7.19 -13.99 -7.90
C ASN A 202 7.03 -15.09 -6.84
N THR A 203 6.05 -14.98 -5.91
CA THR A 203 5.95 -15.88 -4.73
C THR A 203 5.82 -17.36 -5.12
N TYR A 204 4.93 -17.67 -6.05
CA TYR A 204 4.73 -19.07 -6.46
C TYR A 204 6.00 -19.67 -7.10
N LYS A 205 6.68 -18.88 -7.94
CA LYS A 205 7.94 -19.31 -8.53
C LYS A 205 9.03 -19.53 -7.48
N GLU A 206 9.22 -18.59 -6.57
CA GLU A 206 10.21 -18.72 -5.50
C GLU A 206 9.92 -19.91 -4.59
N PHE A 207 8.65 -20.16 -4.28
CA PHE A 207 8.21 -21.31 -3.51
C PHE A 207 8.53 -22.62 -4.23
N THR A 208 8.20 -22.75 -5.53
CA THR A 208 8.47 -23.97 -6.30
C THR A 208 9.97 -24.20 -6.48
N ASP A 209 10.74 -23.14 -6.71
CA ASP A 209 12.21 -23.20 -6.77
C ASP A 209 12.80 -23.68 -5.42
N ALA A 210 12.24 -23.20 -4.30
CA ALA A 210 12.64 -23.61 -2.96
C ALA A 210 12.31 -25.09 -2.70
N VAL A 211 11.11 -25.55 -3.04
CA VAL A 211 10.71 -26.96 -2.95
C VAL A 211 11.65 -27.85 -3.77
N GLN A 212 11.96 -27.43 -4.99
CA GLN A 212 12.88 -28.16 -5.85
C GLN A 212 14.30 -28.27 -5.26
N LYS A 213 14.81 -27.17 -4.68
CA LYS A 213 16.14 -27.16 -4.03
C LYS A 213 16.20 -28.04 -2.80
N LEU A 214 15.10 -28.10 -2.02
CA LEU A 214 15.01 -28.96 -0.84
C LEU A 214 15.04 -30.47 -1.24
N GLY A 215 14.57 -30.80 -2.43
CA GLY A 215 14.50 -32.18 -2.92
C GLY A 215 13.44 -33.02 -2.20
N PRO A 216 13.52 -34.34 -2.27
CA PRO A 216 12.52 -35.24 -1.69
C PRO A 216 12.32 -35.00 -0.20
N MET A 217 11.05 -34.95 0.22
CA MET A 217 10.63 -34.76 1.62
C MET A 217 9.28 -35.43 1.84
N ASP A 218 9.01 -35.85 3.08
CA ASP A 218 7.75 -36.47 3.49
C ASP A 218 6.78 -35.43 4.07
N ALA A 219 7.32 -34.30 4.57
CA ALA A 219 6.56 -33.21 5.18
C ALA A 219 7.15 -31.83 4.88
N LEU A 220 6.30 -30.83 4.87
CA LEU A 220 6.67 -29.43 4.71
C LEU A 220 6.05 -28.57 5.80
N ILE A 221 6.87 -27.80 6.47
CA ILE A 221 6.43 -26.71 7.36
C ILE A 221 6.40 -25.43 6.53
N LEU A 222 5.20 -24.88 6.28
CA LEU A 222 5.00 -23.61 5.63
C LEU A 222 4.77 -22.54 6.70
N ASP A 223 5.72 -21.62 6.85
CA ASP A 223 5.66 -20.55 7.84
C ASP A 223 5.16 -19.26 7.20
N LEU A 224 3.99 -18.82 7.62
CA LEU A 224 3.34 -17.57 7.21
C LEU A 224 3.29 -16.55 8.35
N ARG A 225 4.04 -16.74 9.41
CA ARG A 225 4.07 -15.78 10.53
C ARG A 225 4.63 -14.44 10.06
N SER A 226 3.95 -13.36 10.44
CA SER A 226 4.24 -11.98 9.99
C SER A 226 4.04 -11.75 8.48
N ASN A 227 3.34 -12.66 7.78
CA ASN A 227 2.90 -12.42 6.42
C ASN A 227 1.66 -11.53 6.45
N GLY A 228 1.79 -10.30 5.95
CA GLY A 228 0.69 -9.32 5.89
C GLY A 228 -0.26 -9.51 4.71
N GLY A 229 -0.12 -10.59 3.94
CA GLY A 229 -0.91 -10.83 2.73
C GLY A 229 -0.21 -10.37 1.47
N GLY A 230 -0.97 -9.76 0.53
CA GLY A 230 -0.50 -9.30 -0.76
C GLY A 230 -1.44 -9.71 -1.89
N LEU A 231 -0.90 -10.17 -3.02
CA LEU A 231 -1.70 -10.60 -4.17
C LEU A 231 -2.48 -11.88 -3.88
N MET A 232 -3.81 -11.79 -3.91
CA MET A 232 -4.71 -12.93 -3.75
C MET A 232 -4.41 -14.05 -4.77
N GLY A 233 -4.11 -13.68 -6.02
CA GLY A 233 -3.72 -14.64 -7.06
C GLY A 233 -2.49 -15.48 -6.68
N GLY A 234 -1.49 -14.90 -6.03
CA GLY A 234 -0.33 -15.61 -5.52
C GLY A 234 -0.68 -16.62 -4.42
N ALA A 235 -1.56 -16.21 -3.50
CA ALA A 235 -2.05 -17.10 -2.44
C ALA A 235 -2.88 -18.26 -3.00
N VAL A 236 -3.73 -17.99 -4.01
CA VAL A 236 -4.51 -19.03 -4.71
C VAL A 236 -3.60 -20.02 -5.42
N GLN A 237 -2.59 -19.54 -6.16
CA GLN A 237 -1.63 -20.42 -6.83
C GLN A 237 -0.87 -21.30 -5.83
N LEU A 238 -0.45 -20.74 -4.70
CA LEU A 238 0.21 -21.51 -3.66
C LEU A 238 -0.73 -22.55 -3.04
N SER A 239 -1.98 -22.20 -2.77
CA SER A 239 -2.98 -23.10 -2.20
C SER A 239 -3.28 -24.27 -3.15
N ASN A 240 -3.35 -24.03 -4.47
CA ASN A 240 -3.52 -25.06 -5.48
C ASN A 240 -2.40 -26.11 -5.50
N PHE A 241 -1.22 -25.78 -5.00
CA PHE A 241 -0.13 -26.75 -4.87
C PHE A 241 -0.47 -27.88 -3.89
N PHE A 242 -1.32 -27.62 -2.89
CA PHE A 242 -1.66 -28.55 -1.81
C PHE A 242 -3.06 -29.15 -1.94
N LEU A 243 -3.94 -28.52 -2.72
CA LEU A 243 -5.36 -28.88 -2.79
C LEU A 243 -5.69 -29.66 -4.06
N PRO A 244 -6.68 -30.57 -4.01
CA PRO A 244 -7.19 -31.23 -5.21
C PRO A 244 -7.74 -30.21 -6.22
N GLU A 245 -7.64 -30.57 -7.51
CA GLU A 245 -8.20 -29.77 -8.59
C GLU A 245 -9.71 -29.54 -8.39
N GLY A 246 -10.18 -28.31 -8.67
CA GLY A 246 -11.58 -27.93 -8.51
C GLY A 246 -11.97 -27.52 -7.08
N SER A 247 -11.04 -27.53 -6.12
CA SER A 247 -11.31 -27.02 -4.76
C SER A 247 -11.60 -25.52 -4.78
N VAL A 248 -12.66 -25.07 -4.10
CA VAL A 248 -12.92 -23.65 -3.87
C VAL A 248 -11.95 -23.15 -2.80
N ILE A 249 -11.12 -22.17 -3.14
CA ILE A 249 -10.13 -21.57 -2.23
C ILE A 249 -10.66 -20.28 -1.63
N VAL A 250 -11.29 -19.44 -2.45
CA VAL A 250 -11.83 -18.16 -2.04
C VAL A 250 -13.04 -17.82 -2.92
N SER A 251 -14.04 -17.18 -2.34
CA SER A 251 -15.18 -16.60 -3.06
C SER A 251 -15.40 -15.16 -2.58
N THR A 252 -15.96 -14.34 -3.47
CA THR A 252 -16.41 -12.99 -3.13
C THR A 252 -17.91 -12.89 -3.34
N GLU A 253 -18.59 -12.24 -2.40
CA GLU A 253 -20.01 -11.97 -2.47
C GLU A 253 -20.26 -10.47 -2.35
N GLY A 254 -21.23 -9.95 -3.11
CA GLY A 254 -21.61 -8.55 -3.09
C GLY A 254 -22.96 -8.33 -3.72
N MET A 255 -23.56 -7.17 -3.51
CA MET A 255 -24.89 -6.87 -4.07
C MET A 255 -24.89 -6.73 -5.59
N ARG A 256 -23.73 -6.47 -6.20
CA ARG A 256 -23.54 -6.33 -7.66
C ARG A 256 -22.13 -6.76 -8.02
N VAL A 257 -21.93 -8.01 -8.24
CA VAL A 257 -20.72 -8.57 -8.86
C VAL A 257 -21.10 -9.10 -10.22
#